data_e8db179cbf54123d208916802682bdb5
#
_entry.id   e8db179cbf54123d208916802682bdb5
#
_cell.length_a   1.000
_cell.length_b   1.000
_cell.length_c   1.000
_cell.angle_alpha   90.00
_cell.angle_beta   90.00
_cell.angle_gamma   90.00
#
_symmetry.space_group_name_H-M   'P 1'
#
loop_
_entity.id
_entity.type
_entity.pdbx_description
1 polymer ?
#
loop_
_entity_poly.entity_id
_entity_poly.type
_entity_poly.pdbx_seq_one_letter_code
_entity_poly.pdbx_strand_id
1 'polypeptide(L)'
;MNPVPSSVLNLRGATLSFGARTLWRDLDLTIEPGEFFAVLGPNGSGKTSFLKVLLGLQKLSSGSLEVAGKAVGGKTVGNRTIGYVPQQKGFAAQTPLRARDLVGLGIDGDHWGVRLGAKAYRRRVDDLLRKVGATEYADVPVGLLSGGEQQRLRVAQALATEPALLLCDEPLLSLDLRHQRAVSSLVAEQAHRAGTAVVFVTHEINPIIEHVDRVLYLAGGRFRVGTPDEVMTSEVLSDLYGTPVDVFRSNGRIVVVGQPDATTHDHAHDAEEPV
;
A
#
# COMPACT_ATOMS: atom_id res chain seq x y z
N MET A 1 -26.34 1.72 19.94
CA MET A 1 -25.06 2.16 19.38
C MET A 1 -24.10 1.01 19.55
N ASN A 2 -23.71 0.34 18.47
CA ASN A 2 -22.62 -0.61 18.55
C ASN A 2 -21.34 0.18 18.89
N PRO A 3 -20.50 -0.30 19.80
CA PRO A 3 -19.23 0.34 20.08
C PRO A 3 -18.43 0.41 18.77
N VAL A 4 -17.89 1.57 18.46
CA VAL A 4 -16.93 1.72 17.36
C VAL A 4 -15.80 0.73 17.69
N PRO A 5 -15.45 -0.21 16.78
CA PRO A 5 -14.37 -1.13 17.04
C PRO A 5 -13.10 -0.33 17.36
N SER A 6 -12.40 -0.69 18.41
CA SER A 6 -11.17 0.00 18.85
C SER A 6 -10.08 -0.04 17.77
N SER A 7 -10.12 -0.98 16.84
CA SER A 7 -9.18 -1.12 15.72
C SER A 7 -9.89 -1.32 14.41
N VAL A 8 -9.31 -0.78 13.33
CA VAL A 8 -9.80 -0.96 11.95
C VAL A 8 -9.37 -2.29 11.37
N LEU A 9 -8.16 -2.75 11.71
CA LEU A 9 -7.63 -4.02 11.27
C LEU A 9 -7.16 -4.81 12.48
N ASN A 10 -7.47 -6.12 12.48
CA ASN A 10 -7.04 -7.04 13.53
C ASN A 10 -6.63 -8.38 12.91
N LEU A 11 -5.35 -8.69 12.97
CA LEU A 11 -4.75 -9.98 12.63
C LEU A 11 -4.37 -10.70 13.91
N ARG A 12 -4.71 -11.98 14.04
CA ARG A 12 -4.38 -12.82 15.21
C ARG A 12 -3.78 -14.15 14.77
N GLY A 13 -2.56 -14.43 15.21
CA GLY A 13 -1.83 -15.65 14.91
C GLY A 13 -1.72 -15.93 13.40
N ALA A 14 -1.63 -14.88 12.60
CA ALA A 14 -1.74 -14.97 11.15
C ALA A 14 -0.47 -15.58 10.55
N THR A 15 -0.63 -16.69 9.83
CA THR A 15 0.44 -17.36 9.09
C THR A 15 0.09 -17.44 7.62
N LEU A 16 1.07 -17.15 6.76
CA LEU A 16 0.93 -17.33 5.32
C LEU A 16 2.09 -18.16 4.76
N SER A 17 1.74 -19.28 4.12
CA SER A 17 2.69 -20.18 3.49
C SER A 17 2.21 -20.59 2.10
N PHE A 18 3.14 -20.84 1.19
CA PHE A 18 2.92 -21.41 -0.13
C PHE A 18 3.79 -22.65 -0.28
N GLY A 19 3.17 -23.82 -0.15
CA GLY A 19 3.90 -25.10 -0.07
C GLY A 19 4.86 -25.10 1.12
N ALA A 20 6.14 -25.36 0.88
CA ALA A 20 7.18 -25.36 1.93
C ALA A 20 7.66 -23.95 2.32
N ARG A 21 7.33 -22.90 1.55
CA ARG A 21 7.79 -21.53 1.80
C ARG A 21 6.82 -20.80 2.70
N THR A 22 7.25 -20.42 3.90
CA THR A 22 6.51 -19.52 4.80
C THR A 22 6.97 -18.09 4.60
N LEU A 23 6.03 -17.19 4.34
CA LEU A 23 6.30 -15.75 4.21
C LEU A 23 6.34 -15.04 5.55
N TRP A 24 5.43 -15.40 6.46
CA TRP A 24 5.43 -15.00 7.86
C TRP A 24 4.63 -16.01 8.68
N ARG A 25 4.92 -16.08 9.98
CA ARG A 25 4.27 -16.99 10.93
C ARG A 25 3.88 -16.27 12.20
N ASP A 26 2.66 -16.56 12.69
CA ASP A 26 2.15 -16.08 13.98
C ASP A 26 2.19 -14.53 14.10
N LEU A 27 1.80 -13.84 13.01
CA LEU A 27 1.72 -12.39 12.99
C LEU A 27 0.45 -11.93 13.72
N ASP A 28 0.66 -11.21 14.83
CA ASP A 28 -0.38 -10.44 15.52
C ASP A 28 -0.20 -8.96 15.17
N LEU A 29 -1.26 -8.33 14.66
CA LEU A 29 -1.23 -6.93 14.26
C LEU A 29 -2.61 -6.29 14.42
N THR A 30 -2.64 -5.14 15.07
CA THR A 30 -3.79 -4.24 15.11
C THR A 30 -3.42 -2.92 14.44
N ILE A 31 -4.36 -2.31 13.70
CA ILE A 31 -4.22 -0.96 13.15
C ILE A 31 -5.43 -0.15 13.59
N GLU A 32 -5.16 1.02 14.18
CA GLU A 32 -6.16 1.91 14.74
C GLU A 32 -6.72 2.88 13.67
N PRO A 33 -7.91 3.47 13.88
CA PRO A 33 -8.40 4.55 13.03
C PRO A 33 -7.40 5.71 12.97
N GLY A 34 -7.10 6.19 11.77
CA GLY A 34 -6.19 7.31 11.57
C GLY A 34 -4.70 6.96 11.61
N GLU A 35 -4.34 5.71 11.84
CA GLU A 35 -2.96 5.26 11.86
C GLU A 35 -2.38 5.17 10.44
N PHE A 36 -1.19 5.73 10.23
CA PHE A 36 -0.39 5.54 9.01
C PHE A 36 0.63 4.43 9.21
N PHE A 37 0.28 3.24 8.77
CA PHE A 37 1.05 2.01 8.93
C PHE A 37 1.83 1.66 7.66
N ALA A 38 3.16 1.60 7.73
CA ALA A 38 4.01 1.24 6.61
C ALA A 38 4.33 -0.25 6.59
N VAL A 39 4.34 -0.87 5.39
CA VAL A 39 4.81 -2.24 5.18
C VAL A 39 6.04 -2.19 4.28
N LEU A 40 7.17 -2.58 4.85
CA LEU A 40 8.50 -2.51 4.25
C LEU A 40 9.10 -3.89 4.05
N GLY A 41 10.16 -3.97 3.27
CA GLY A 41 10.94 -5.16 3.04
C GLY A 41 11.40 -5.32 1.60
N PRO A 42 12.35 -6.23 1.31
CA PRO A 42 12.86 -6.46 -0.03
C PRO A 42 11.82 -7.05 -0.97
N ASN A 43 12.14 -7.12 -2.26
CA ASN A 43 11.30 -7.78 -3.24
C ASN A 43 11.13 -9.26 -2.90
N GLY A 44 9.92 -9.79 -3.05
CA GLY A 44 9.61 -11.18 -2.71
C GLY A 44 9.44 -11.49 -1.22
N SER A 45 9.51 -10.49 -0.30
CA SER A 45 9.32 -10.70 1.14
C SER A 45 7.87 -10.98 1.56
N GLY A 46 6.90 -10.79 0.64
CA GLY A 46 5.49 -11.07 0.93
C GLY A 46 4.61 -9.83 1.09
N LYS A 47 5.11 -8.60 0.85
CA LYS A 47 4.32 -7.34 0.96
C LYS A 47 3.03 -7.37 0.14
N THR A 48 3.12 -7.71 -1.14
CA THR A 48 1.94 -7.84 -2.01
C THR A 48 1.01 -8.98 -1.56
N SER A 49 1.58 -10.08 -1.02
CA SER A 49 0.77 -11.17 -0.47
C SER A 49 0.04 -10.73 0.79
N PHE A 50 0.65 -9.90 1.62
CA PHE A 50 0.01 -9.29 2.77
C PHE A 50 -1.20 -8.43 2.33
N LEU A 51 -1.04 -7.55 1.34
CA LEU A 51 -2.18 -6.80 0.78
C LEU A 51 -3.28 -7.70 0.22
N LYS A 52 -2.92 -8.77 -0.49
CA LYS A 52 -3.89 -9.75 -1.01
C LYS A 52 -4.69 -10.43 0.10
N VAL A 53 -4.05 -10.70 1.25
CA VAL A 53 -4.75 -11.21 2.44
C VAL A 53 -5.73 -10.17 2.96
N LEU A 54 -5.32 -8.90 3.10
CA LEU A 54 -6.20 -7.82 3.57
C LEU A 54 -7.39 -7.59 2.63
N LEU A 55 -7.19 -7.73 1.33
CA LEU A 55 -8.24 -7.65 0.30
C LEU A 55 -9.15 -8.90 0.25
N GLY A 56 -8.82 -9.96 1.00
CA GLY A 56 -9.54 -11.24 0.94
C GLY A 56 -9.28 -12.06 -0.33
N LEU A 57 -8.29 -11.67 -1.12
CA LEU A 57 -7.88 -12.35 -2.37
C LEU A 57 -6.96 -13.55 -2.12
N GLN A 58 -6.33 -13.60 -0.94
CA GLN A 58 -5.48 -14.68 -0.48
C GLN A 58 -5.93 -15.12 0.92
N LYS A 59 -6.12 -16.43 1.11
CA LYS A 59 -6.44 -16.97 2.43
C LYS A 59 -5.18 -17.13 3.27
N LEU A 60 -5.30 -16.88 4.56
CA LEU A 60 -4.29 -17.28 5.54
C LEU A 60 -4.17 -18.80 5.61
N SER A 61 -2.97 -19.30 5.93
CA SER A 61 -2.74 -20.72 6.23
C SER A 61 -3.26 -21.07 7.63
N SER A 62 -3.14 -20.14 8.58
CA SER A 62 -3.75 -20.19 9.93
C SER A 62 -3.96 -18.80 10.48
N GLY A 63 -4.70 -18.69 11.59
CA GLY A 63 -5.05 -17.43 12.22
C GLY A 63 -6.33 -16.81 11.66
N SER A 64 -6.57 -15.55 12.01
CA SER A 64 -7.77 -14.81 11.61
C SER A 64 -7.45 -13.38 11.22
N LEU A 65 -8.31 -12.82 10.36
CA LEU A 65 -8.28 -11.42 9.93
C LEU A 65 -9.67 -10.82 10.02
N GLU A 66 -9.75 -9.67 10.68
CA GLU A 66 -10.94 -8.82 10.72
C GLU A 66 -10.58 -7.41 10.21
N VAL A 67 -11.49 -6.83 9.41
CA VAL A 67 -11.42 -5.42 8.97
C VAL A 67 -12.73 -4.74 9.31
N ALA A 68 -12.65 -3.64 10.05
CA ALA A 68 -13.80 -2.89 10.58
C ALA A 68 -14.83 -3.81 11.28
N GLY A 69 -14.33 -4.74 12.11
CA GLY A 69 -15.14 -5.70 12.87
C GLY A 69 -15.78 -6.81 12.03
N LYS A 70 -15.38 -6.99 10.77
CA LYS A 70 -15.89 -8.05 9.89
C LYS A 70 -14.76 -9.00 9.50
N ALA A 71 -14.99 -10.30 9.65
CA ALA A 71 -14.05 -11.32 9.20
C ALA A 71 -13.82 -11.24 7.68
N VAL A 72 -12.57 -11.28 7.26
CA VAL A 72 -12.15 -11.31 5.85
C VAL A 72 -11.90 -12.76 5.44
N GLY A 73 -12.36 -13.15 4.25
CA GLY A 73 -12.18 -14.52 3.71
C GLY A 73 -13.48 -15.32 3.54
N GLY A 74 -14.63 -14.72 3.87
CA GLY A 74 -15.95 -15.26 3.51
C GLY A 74 -16.38 -14.86 2.09
N LYS A 75 -17.63 -15.23 1.69
CA LYS A 75 -18.22 -14.94 0.36
C LYS A 75 -18.47 -13.44 0.07
N THR A 76 -18.06 -12.52 0.95
CA THR A 76 -18.31 -11.09 0.80
C THR A 76 -17.14 -10.43 0.09
N VAL A 77 -17.06 -10.62 -1.22
CA VAL A 77 -16.21 -9.84 -2.12
C VAL A 77 -16.92 -8.49 -2.34
N GLY A 78 -16.17 -7.38 -2.23
CA GLY A 78 -16.72 -6.04 -2.44
C GLY A 78 -16.96 -5.29 -1.12
N ASN A 79 -15.98 -5.25 -0.25
CA ASN A 79 -16.07 -4.49 0.98
C ASN A 79 -15.78 -3.00 0.70
N ARG A 80 -16.81 -2.17 0.58
CA ARG A 80 -16.69 -0.70 0.47
C ARG A 80 -15.94 -0.05 1.64
N THR A 81 -15.66 -0.84 2.69
CA THR A 81 -14.87 -0.43 3.86
C THR A 81 -13.38 -0.31 3.54
N ILE A 82 -12.91 -0.94 2.44
CA ILE A 82 -11.51 -0.93 2.01
C ILE A 82 -11.40 -0.16 0.69
N GLY A 83 -10.59 0.91 0.69
CA GLY A 83 -10.11 1.57 -0.51
C GLY A 83 -8.77 0.94 -0.94
N TYR A 84 -8.56 0.77 -2.24
CA TYR A 84 -7.31 0.19 -2.75
C TYR A 84 -6.71 1.05 -3.86
N VAL A 85 -5.46 1.44 -3.67
CA VAL A 85 -4.63 2.11 -4.65
C VAL A 85 -3.60 1.10 -5.16
N PRO A 86 -3.79 0.55 -6.37
CA PRO A 86 -2.91 -0.49 -6.92
C PRO A 86 -1.55 0.07 -7.33
N GLN A 87 -0.55 -0.82 -7.40
CA GLN A 87 0.73 -0.52 -8.01
C GLN A 87 0.53 0.00 -9.44
N GLN A 88 1.21 1.09 -9.77
CA GLN A 88 0.94 1.85 -10.98
C GLN A 88 1.35 1.10 -12.25
N LYS A 89 0.37 0.87 -13.14
CA LYS A 89 0.62 0.84 -14.59
C LYS A 89 -0.02 2.11 -15.16
N GLY A 90 0.75 2.93 -15.86
CA GLY A 90 0.24 4.14 -16.52
C GLY A 90 -0.94 3.82 -17.43
N PHE A 91 -1.84 4.78 -17.62
CA PHE A 91 -2.86 4.68 -18.65
C PHE A 91 -2.21 4.89 -20.03
N ALA A 92 -2.67 4.14 -21.04
CA ALA A 92 -2.25 4.39 -22.42
C ALA A 92 -2.67 5.81 -22.84
N ALA A 93 -1.82 6.48 -23.64
CA ALA A 93 -2.08 7.86 -24.08
C ALA A 93 -3.43 8.03 -24.80
N GLN A 94 -3.90 6.97 -25.48
CA GLN A 94 -5.17 6.96 -26.21
C GLN A 94 -6.39 6.63 -25.32
N THR A 95 -6.22 6.47 -23.99
CA THR A 95 -7.35 6.16 -23.11
C THR A 95 -8.32 7.35 -23.08
N PRO A 96 -9.57 7.20 -23.59
CA PRO A 96 -10.50 8.31 -23.72
C PRO A 96 -11.21 8.68 -22.41
N LEU A 97 -10.84 8.04 -21.29
CA LEU A 97 -11.42 8.25 -19.98
C LEU A 97 -10.92 9.58 -19.41
N ARG A 98 -11.83 10.49 -18.99
CA ARG A 98 -11.45 11.74 -18.34
C ARG A 98 -11.13 11.51 -16.86
N ALA A 99 -10.35 12.43 -16.27
CA ALA A 99 -10.01 12.38 -14.85
C ALA A 99 -11.25 12.26 -13.94
N ARG A 100 -12.30 13.06 -14.18
CA ARG A 100 -13.55 13.02 -13.42
C ARG A 100 -14.30 11.67 -13.57
N ASP A 101 -14.23 11.06 -14.74
CA ASP A 101 -14.90 9.79 -14.99
C ASP A 101 -14.19 8.65 -14.25
N LEU A 102 -12.84 8.68 -14.21
CA LEU A 102 -12.04 7.73 -13.42
C LEU A 102 -12.40 7.81 -11.93
N VAL A 103 -12.47 9.02 -11.37
CA VAL A 103 -12.87 9.22 -9.95
C VAL A 103 -14.30 8.76 -9.73
N GLY A 104 -15.19 9.03 -10.68
CA GLY A 104 -16.58 8.63 -10.63
C GLY A 104 -16.80 7.11 -10.58
N LEU A 105 -15.94 6.33 -11.23
CA LEU A 105 -15.96 4.86 -11.13
C LEU A 105 -15.76 4.36 -9.70
N GLY A 106 -15.09 5.13 -8.84
CA GLY A 106 -14.96 4.79 -7.42
C GLY A 106 -16.28 4.92 -6.63
N ILE A 107 -17.22 5.75 -7.10
CA ILE A 107 -18.52 5.99 -6.42
C ILE A 107 -19.51 4.87 -6.77
N ASP A 108 -19.63 4.52 -8.04
CA ASP A 108 -20.70 3.68 -8.57
C ASP A 108 -20.27 2.70 -9.67
N GLY A 109 -18.98 2.46 -9.84
CA GLY A 109 -18.46 1.54 -10.86
C GLY A 109 -18.92 0.08 -10.70
N ASP A 110 -19.49 -0.29 -9.56
CA ASP A 110 -20.09 -1.57 -9.24
C ASP A 110 -21.63 -1.63 -9.47
N HIS A 111 -22.25 -0.50 -9.89
CA HIS A 111 -23.69 -0.42 -10.12
C HIS A 111 -24.02 -0.38 -11.61
N TRP A 112 -24.97 -1.22 -11.99
CA TRP A 112 -25.56 -1.23 -13.34
C TRP A 112 -26.84 -0.40 -13.36
N GLY A 113 -27.06 0.39 -14.40
CA GLY A 113 -28.31 1.09 -14.67
C GLY A 113 -28.18 2.60 -14.78
N VAL A 114 -29.33 3.28 -14.80
CA VAL A 114 -29.42 4.74 -14.93
C VAL A 114 -29.14 5.40 -13.58
N ARG A 115 -28.21 6.35 -13.55
CA ARG A 115 -27.88 7.13 -12.35
C ARG A 115 -29.06 8.03 -11.95
N LEU A 116 -29.65 7.73 -10.80
CA LEU A 116 -30.58 8.65 -10.14
C LEU A 116 -29.79 9.65 -9.31
N GLY A 117 -30.04 10.97 -9.44
CA GLY A 117 -29.36 11.98 -8.63
C GLY A 117 -28.08 12.55 -9.24
N ALA A 118 -28.03 12.74 -10.56
CA ALA A 118 -26.86 13.26 -11.29
C ALA A 118 -26.18 14.51 -10.66
N LYS A 119 -26.95 15.38 -9.99
CA LYS A 119 -26.40 16.58 -9.31
C LYS A 119 -25.59 16.21 -8.06
N ALA A 120 -26.08 15.29 -7.24
CA ALA A 120 -25.36 14.82 -6.04
C ALA A 120 -24.08 14.05 -6.41
N TYR A 121 -24.15 13.18 -7.43
CA TYR A 121 -23.00 12.50 -7.98
C TYR A 121 -21.90 13.47 -8.46
N ARG A 122 -22.26 14.46 -9.29
CA ARG A 122 -21.30 15.45 -9.79
C ARG A 122 -20.62 16.21 -8.64
N ARG A 123 -21.39 16.66 -7.65
CA ARG A 123 -20.83 17.33 -6.47
C ARG A 123 -19.81 16.43 -5.76
N ARG A 124 -20.13 15.14 -5.56
CA ARG A 124 -19.22 14.19 -4.90
C ARG A 124 -17.93 13.97 -5.70
N VAL A 125 -18.01 13.86 -7.04
CA VAL A 125 -16.83 13.80 -7.91
C VAL A 125 -16.00 15.07 -7.79
N ASP A 126 -16.63 16.26 -7.84
CA ASP A 126 -15.93 17.54 -7.72
C ASP A 126 -15.27 17.71 -6.34
N ASP A 127 -15.90 17.23 -5.25
CA ASP A 127 -15.33 17.22 -3.91
C ASP A 127 -14.11 16.31 -3.81
N LEU A 128 -14.15 15.12 -4.39
CA LEU A 128 -13.02 14.19 -4.45
C LEU A 128 -11.86 14.76 -5.27
N LEU A 129 -12.15 15.35 -6.43
CA LEU A 129 -11.13 16.01 -7.27
C LEU A 129 -10.46 17.17 -6.50
N ARG A 130 -11.24 17.95 -5.76
CA ARG A 130 -10.71 19.04 -4.93
C ARG A 130 -9.82 18.52 -3.82
N LYS A 131 -10.23 17.45 -3.13
CA LYS A 131 -9.43 16.80 -2.07
C LYS A 131 -8.03 16.42 -2.54
N VAL A 132 -7.90 15.95 -3.78
CA VAL A 132 -6.60 15.50 -4.33
C VAL A 132 -5.90 16.56 -5.18
N GLY A 133 -6.43 17.79 -5.24
CA GLY A 133 -5.87 18.88 -6.03
C GLY A 133 -5.90 18.62 -7.54
N ALA A 134 -7.00 18.01 -8.03
CA ALA A 134 -7.15 17.57 -9.42
C ALA A 134 -8.22 18.38 -10.21
N THR A 135 -8.73 19.47 -9.65
CA THR A 135 -9.82 20.25 -10.22
C THR A 135 -9.48 20.83 -11.60
N GLU A 136 -8.24 21.32 -11.80
CA GLU A 136 -7.81 21.99 -13.01
C GLU A 136 -7.76 21.07 -14.23
N TYR A 137 -7.52 19.77 -14.02
CA TYR A 137 -7.45 18.77 -15.08
C TYR A 137 -8.58 17.73 -15.05
N ALA A 138 -9.71 18.08 -14.40
CA ALA A 138 -10.86 17.19 -14.25
C ALA A 138 -11.41 16.65 -15.58
N ASP A 139 -11.36 17.45 -16.63
CA ASP A 139 -11.87 17.10 -17.97
C ASP A 139 -10.80 16.61 -18.94
N VAL A 140 -9.54 16.51 -18.49
CA VAL A 140 -8.42 16.02 -19.31
C VAL A 140 -8.47 14.49 -19.37
N PRO A 141 -8.21 13.86 -20.56
CA PRO A 141 -8.04 12.42 -20.67
C PRO A 141 -6.90 11.92 -19.79
N VAL A 142 -7.14 10.83 -19.03
CA VAL A 142 -6.15 10.30 -18.06
C VAL A 142 -4.83 9.90 -18.69
N GLY A 143 -4.84 9.45 -19.95
CA GLY A 143 -3.64 9.07 -20.68
C GLY A 143 -2.70 10.24 -21.00
N LEU A 144 -3.18 11.49 -20.92
CA LEU A 144 -2.39 12.70 -21.16
C LEU A 144 -1.83 13.31 -19.87
N LEU A 145 -2.20 12.78 -18.73
CA LEU A 145 -1.76 13.27 -17.42
C LEU A 145 -0.41 12.66 -17.03
N SER A 146 0.37 13.41 -16.27
CA SER A 146 1.61 12.93 -15.64
C SER A 146 1.33 11.75 -14.68
N GLY A 147 2.34 10.94 -14.40
CA GLY A 147 2.22 9.83 -13.46
C GLY A 147 1.73 10.26 -12.08
N GLY A 148 2.19 11.41 -11.58
CA GLY A 148 1.75 11.95 -10.28
C GLY A 148 0.29 12.42 -10.28
N GLU A 149 -0.20 13.01 -11.39
CA GLU A 149 -1.60 13.38 -11.55
C GLU A 149 -2.50 12.14 -11.62
N GLN A 150 -2.10 11.14 -12.42
CA GLN A 150 -2.80 9.85 -12.48
C GLN A 150 -2.86 9.19 -11.10
N GLN A 151 -1.78 9.24 -10.32
CA GLN A 151 -1.74 8.65 -9.00
C GLN A 151 -2.68 9.35 -8.00
N ARG A 152 -2.73 10.70 -8.04
CA ARG A 152 -3.70 11.46 -7.23
C ARG A 152 -5.15 11.08 -7.56
N LEU A 153 -5.46 10.88 -8.85
CA LEU A 153 -6.80 10.41 -9.26
C LEU A 153 -7.12 9.01 -8.74
N ARG A 154 -6.13 8.09 -8.70
CA ARG A 154 -6.33 6.75 -8.12
C ARG A 154 -6.60 6.81 -6.62
N VAL A 155 -5.90 7.70 -5.91
CA VAL A 155 -6.20 7.97 -4.49
C VAL A 155 -7.62 8.50 -4.34
N ALA A 156 -8.04 9.49 -5.17
CA ALA A 156 -9.42 10.00 -5.15
C ALA A 156 -10.46 8.89 -5.42
N GLN A 157 -10.19 8.03 -6.39
CA GLN A 157 -11.04 6.87 -6.71
C GLN A 157 -11.16 5.93 -5.51
N ALA A 158 -10.04 5.59 -4.85
CA ALA A 158 -10.02 4.70 -3.69
C ALA A 158 -10.74 5.31 -2.47
N LEU A 159 -10.73 6.64 -2.34
CA LEU A 159 -11.43 7.38 -1.27
C LEU A 159 -12.93 7.61 -1.55
N ALA A 160 -13.40 7.27 -2.75
CA ALA A 160 -14.78 7.56 -3.16
C ALA A 160 -15.85 6.85 -2.32
N THR A 161 -15.53 5.74 -1.69
CA THR A 161 -16.42 4.99 -0.79
C THR A 161 -16.29 5.41 0.68
N GLU A 162 -15.45 6.41 1.01
CA GLU A 162 -15.12 6.80 2.39
C GLU A 162 -14.67 5.58 3.23
N PRO A 163 -13.60 4.89 2.78
CA PRO A 163 -13.20 3.64 3.40
C PRO A 163 -12.66 3.85 4.82
N ALA A 164 -12.86 2.87 5.70
CA ALA A 164 -12.21 2.86 7.00
C ALA A 164 -10.71 2.49 6.90
N LEU A 165 -10.35 1.71 5.87
CA LEU A 165 -8.99 1.25 5.58
C LEU A 165 -8.61 1.59 4.14
N LEU A 166 -7.51 2.33 3.95
CA LEU A 166 -6.92 2.60 2.65
C LEU A 166 -5.64 1.77 2.48
N LEU A 167 -5.63 0.90 1.49
CA LEU A 167 -4.47 0.09 1.11
C LEU A 167 -3.77 0.73 -0.08
N CYS A 168 -2.47 1.01 0.03
CA CYS A 168 -1.65 1.58 -1.03
C CYS A 168 -0.53 0.60 -1.38
N ASP A 169 -0.50 0.10 -2.61
CA ASP A 169 0.52 -0.83 -3.11
C ASP A 169 1.54 -0.07 -3.96
N GLU A 170 2.69 0.23 -3.38
CA GLU A 170 3.81 0.98 -3.99
C GLU A 170 3.36 2.25 -4.76
N PRO A 171 2.57 3.13 -4.15
CA PRO A 171 1.92 4.23 -4.87
C PRO A 171 2.89 5.33 -5.31
N LEU A 172 4.15 5.31 -4.85
CA LEU A 172 5.19 6.30 -5.19
C LEU A 172 6.16 5.80 -6.25
N LEU A 173 6.02 4.55 -6.70
CA LEU A 173 6.91 3.96 -7.69
C LEU A 173 6.89 4.78 -8.99
N SER A 174 8.07 5.04 -9.56
CA SER A 174 8.26 5.81 -10.79
C SER A 174 7.82 7.29 -10.75
N LEU A 175 7.56 7.85 -9.57
CA LEU A 175 7.31 9.27 -9.39
C LEU A 175 8.61 10.00 -9.02
N ASP A 176 8.75 11.23 -9.49
CA ASP A 176 9.81 12.12 -9.02
C ASP A 176 9.56 12.58 -7.57
N LEU A 177 10.58 13.12 -6.93
CA LEU A 177 10.54 13.52 -5.51
C LEU A 177 9.42 14.51 -5.17
N ARG A 178 9.06 15.40 -6.09
CA ARG A 178 7.99 16.38 -5.88
C ARG A 178 6.63 15.70 -5.83
N HIS A 179 6.39 14.78 -6.80
CA HIS A 179 5.15 14.03 -6.86
C HIS A 179 5.05 13.00 -5.72
N GLN A 180 6.17 12.37 -5.33
CA GLN A 180 6.20 11.49 -4.16
C GLN A 180 5.73 12.21 -2.90
N ARG A 181 6.28 13.40 -2.61
CA ARG A 181 5.87 14.21 -1.45
C ARG A 181 4.39 14.60 -1.52
N ALA A 182 3.91 15.02 -2.70
CA ALA A 182 2.51 15.42 -2.85
C ALA A 182 1.54 14.25 -2.60
N VAL A 183 1.86 13.04 -3.08
CA VAL A 183 1.02 11.85 -2.88
C VAL A 183 1.13 11.36 -1.43
N SER A 184 2.32 11.30 -0.83
CA SER A 184 2.49 10.87 0.56
C SER A 184 1.77 11.79 1.54
N SER A 185 1.90 13.11 1.38
CA SER A 185 1.19 14.09 2.21
C SER A 185 -0.33 13.99 2.05
N LEU A 186 -0.84 13.78 0.82
CA LEU A 186 -2.26 13.56 0.57
C LEU A 186 -2.79 12.34 1.32
N VAL A 187 -2.07 11.22 1.27
CA VAL A 187 -2.45 9.98 1.96
C VAL A 187 -2.37 10.16 3.48
N ALA A 188 -1.31 10.84 3.98
CA ALA A 188 -1.16 11.16 5.39
C ALA A 188 -2.28 12.06 5.93
N GLU A 189 -2.74 13.02 5.13
CA GLU A 189 -3.89 13.86 5.50
C GLU A 189 -5.18 13.04 5.66
N GLN A 190 -5.38 12.02 4.82
CA GLN A 190 -6.52 11.10 4.97
C GLN A 190 -6.40 10.27 6.26
N ALA A 191 -5.20 9.84 6.65
CA ALA A 191 -4.98 9.18 7.91
C ALA A 191 -5.27 10.12 9.08
N HIS A 192 -4.43 11.11 9.29
CA HIS A 192 -4.39 11.88 10.53
C HIS A 192 -5.54 12.86 10.71
N ARG A 193 -6.16 13.38 9.60
CA ARG A 193 -7.28 14.32 9.69
C ARG A 193 -8.64 13.71 9.44
N ALA A 194 -8.73 12.71 8.54
CA ALA A 194 -10.00 12.09 8.21
C ALA A 194 -10.26 10.80 9.03
N GLY A 195 -9.27 10.31 9.78
CA GLY A 195 -9.39 9.11 10.61
C GLY A 195 -9.40 7.80 9.81
N THR A 196 -9.03 7.83 8.53
CA THR A 196 -8.89 6.62 7.71
C THR A 196 -7.61 5.88 8.09
N ALA A 197 -7.68 4.61 8.50
CA ALA A 197 -6.47 3.82 8.66
C ALA A 197 -5.78 3.61 7.30
N VAL A 198 -4.46 3.73 7.25
CA VAL A 198 -3.67 3.57 6.03
C VAL A 198 -2.68 2.43 6.18
N VAL A 199 -2.67 1.50 5.22
CA VAL A 199 -1.59 0.52 5.03
C VAL A 199 -0.84 0.90 3.75
N PHE A 200 0.39 1.35 3.92
CA PHE A 200 1.22 1.87 2.84
C PHE A 200 2.39 0.93 2.55
N VAL A 201 2.30 0.16 1.48
CA VAL A 201 3.37 -0.74 1.05
C VAL A 201 4.37 0.01 0.19
N THR A 202 5.64 -0.08 0.56
CA THR A 202 6.74 0.50 -0.22
C THR A 202 8.04 -0.26 0.04
N HIS A 203 9.04 -0.08 -0.79
CA HIS A 203 10.41 -0.52 -0.56
C HIS A 203 11.32 0.61 -0.05
N GLU A 204 10.85 1.86 -0.12
CA GLU A 204 11.55 3.05 0.39
C GLU A 204 10.73 3.74 1.48
N ILE A 205 11.35 3.94 2.66
CA ILE A 205 10.69 4.63 3.78
C ILE A 205 10.82 6.15 3.70
N ASN A 206 11.90 6.67 3.11
CA ASN A 206 12.24 8.10 3.17
C ASN A 206 11.14 9.05 2.67
N PRO A 207 10.41 8.75 1.58
CA PRO A 207 9.34 9.63 1.13
C PRO A 207 8.14 9.75 2.08
N ILE A 208 8.02 8.83 3.05
CA ILE A 208 6.87 8.73 3.95
C ILE A 208 7.23 8.80 5.43
N ILE A 209 8.51 8.79 5.79
CA ILE A 209 8.99 8.62 7.18
C ILE A 209 8.38 9.62 8.16
N GLU A 210 8.15 10.86 7.73
CA GLU A 210 7.57 11.93 8.56
C GLU A 210 6.09 11.69 8.90
N HIS A 211 5.44 10.74 8.23
CA HIS A 211 4.02 10.45 8.36
C HIS A 211 3.74 9.09 9.00
N VAL A 212 4.76 8.23 9.13
CA VAL A 212 4.60 6.84 9.56
C VAL A 212 4.54 6.74 11.08
N ASP A 213 3.44 6.18 11.59
CA ASP A 213 3.29 5.89 13.01
C ASP A 213 3.98 4.57 13.38
N ARG A 214 3.74 3.51 12.60
CA ARG A 214 4.34 2.19 12.82
C ARG A 214 4.70 1.51 11.50
N VAL A 215 5.62 0.56 11.61
CA VAL A 215 6.18 -0.21 10.50
C VAL A 215 6.01 -1.70 10.74
N LEU A 216 5.61 -2.45 9.72
CA LEU A 216 5.83 -3.88 9.58
C LEU A 216 6.97 -4.09 8.58
N TYR A 217 8.11 -4.58 9.04
CA TYR A 217 9.21 -4.96 8.17
C TYR A 217 9.23 -6.47 7.94
N LEU A 218 9.17 -6.90 6.68
CA LEU A 218 9.14 -8.30 6.27
C LEU A 218 10.45 -8.66 5.57
N ALA A 219 11.22 -9.61 6.09
CA ALA A 219 12.42 -10.17 5.43
C ALA A 219 12.70 -11.59 5.89
N GLY A 220 13.25 -12.43 5.02
CA GLY A 220 13.72 -13.78 5.37
C GLY A 220 12.69 -14.73 5.98
N GLY A 221 11.37 -14.52 5.74
CA GLY A 221 10.30 -15.26 6.41
C GLY A 221 10.04 -14.84 7.86
N ARG A 222 10.68 -13.78 8.30
CA ARG A 222 10.53 -13.14 9.61
C ARG A 222 9.88 -11.76 9.47
N PHE A 223 9.50 -11.19 10.58
CA PHE A 223 8.95 -9.83 10.61
C PHE A 223 9.31 -9.10 11.91
N ARG A 224 9.22 -7.78 11.86
CA ARG A 224 9.25 -6.91 13.04
C ARG A 224 8.19 -5.83 12.89
N VAL A 225 7.48 -5.55 13.99
CA VAL A 225 6.50 -4.46 14.07
C VAL A 225 6.94 -3.51 15.17
N GLY A 226 6.85 -2.22 14.91
CA GLY A 226 7.18 -1.16 15.87
C GLY A 226 7.18 0.21 15.22
N THR A 227 7.61 1.23 15.94
CA THR A 227 7.87 2.56 15.37
C THR A 227 9.03 2.52 14.37
N PRO A 228 9.16 3.52 13.46
CA PRO A 228 10.32 3.59 12.58
C PRO A 228 11.66 3.58 13.33
N ASP A 229 11.71 4.15 14.55
CA ASP A 229 12.92 4.19 15.36
C ASP A 229 13.28 2.84 15.97
N GLU A 230 12.29 2.03 16.32
CA GLU A 230 12.49 0.68 16.87
C GLU A 230 12.85 -0.34 15.78
N VAL A 231 12.27 -0.22 14.60
CA VAL A 231 12.41 -1.22 13.53
C VAL A 231 13.60 -0.95 12.62
N MET A 232 13.83 0.34 12.28
CA MET A 232 14.89 0.72 11.33
C MET A 232 16.23 0.94 12.04
N THR A 233 16.77 -0.15 12.63
CA THR A 233 18.08 -0.20 13.29
C THR A 233 18.95 -1.27 12.67
N SER A 234 20.30 -1.12 12.77
CA SER A 234 21.24 -2.11 12.25
C SER A 234 21.03 -3.49 12.88
N GLU A 235 20.76 -3.54 14.18
CA GLU A 235 20.52 -4.78 14.92
C GLU A 235 19.28 -5.54 14.38
N VAL A 236 18.13 -4.84 14.32
CA VAL A 236 16.86 -5.45 13.87
C VAL A 236 16.93 -5.88 12.43
N LEU A 237 17.49 -5.05 11.53
CA LEU A 237 17.58 -5.40 10.12
C LEU A 237 18.59 -6.53 9.90
N SER A 238 19.73 -6.56 10.61
CA SER A 238 20.69 -7.67 10.53
C SER A 238 20.05 -9.00 10.97
N ASP A 239 19.26 -8.99 12.06
CA ASP A 239 18.52 -10.21 12.48
C ASP A 239 17.53 -10.66 11.40
N LEU A 240 16.73 -9.74 10.83
CA LEU A 240 15.74 -10.07 9.81
C LEU A 240 16.35 -10.61 8.51
N TYR A 241 17.49 -10.05 8.09
CA TYR A 241 18.18 -10.48 6.87
C TYR A 241 19.06 -11.70 7.09
N GLY A 242 19.49 -11.97 8.34
CA GLY A 242 20.46 -13.02 8.67
C GLY A 242 21.89 -12.69 8.22
N THR A 243 22.16 -11.44 7.84
CA THR A 243 23.45 -10.92 7.41
C THR A 243 23.66 -9.51 7.97
N PRO A 244 24.89 -9.04 8.17
CA PRO A 244 25.14 -7.69 8.66
C PRO A 244 24.52 -6.62 7.75
N VAL A 245 23.76 -5.71 8.35
CA VAL A 245 23.13 -4.56 7.69
C VAL A 245 23.43 -3.32 8.52
N ASP A 246 23.95 -2.30 7.89
CA ASP A 246 24.18 -1.01 8.52
C ASP A 246 23.04 -0.04 8.23
N VAL A 247 22.57 0.63 9.27
CA VAL A 247 21.54 1.67 9.16
C VAL A 247 22.12 2.99 9.63
N PHE A 248 22.16 3.94 8.72
CA PHE A 248 22.63 5.31 8.99
C PHE A 248 21.44 6.28 8.96
N ARG A 249 21.49 7.26 9.86
CA ARG A 249 20.53 8.36 9.89
C ARG A 249 21.24 9.67 9.61
N SER A 250 20.75 10.41 8.63
CA SER A 250 21.29 11.72 8.26
C SER A 250 20.16 12.64 7.82
N ASN A 251 20.04 13.80 8.47
CA ASN A 251 19.05 14.84 8.15
C ASN A 251 17.60 14.30 8.04
N GLY A 252 17.19 13.45 8.99
CA GLY A 252 15.86 12.82 9.02
C GLY A 252 15.65 11.71 7.99
N ARG A 253 16.70 11.32 7.26
CA ARG A 253 16.68 10.21 6.30
C ARG A 253 17.31 8.96 6.88
N ILE A 254 16.81 7.81 6.46
CA ILE A 254 17.34 6.49 6.78
C ILE A 254 18.01 5.92 5.54
N VAL A 255 19.27 5.50 5.68
CA VAL A 255 20.02 4.81 4.63
C VAL A 255 20.36 3.43 5.15
N VAL A 256 19.93 2.40 4.43
CA VAL A 256 20.17 1.00 4.74
C VAL A 256 21.21 0.47 3.76
N VAL A 257 22.34 -0.03 4.29
CA VAL A 257 23.44 -0.58 3.50
C VAL A 257 23.64 -2.03 3.93
N GLY A 258 23.31 -2.97 3.04
CA GLY A 258 23.65 -4.40 3.23
C GLY A 258 25.10 -4.64 2.76
N GLN A 259 25.81 -5.57 3.42
CA GLN A 259 27.03 -6.08 2.84
C GLN A 259 26.69 -6.93 1.62
N PRO A 260 27.41 -6.81 0.48
CA PRO A 260 27.17 -7.67 -0.66
C PRO A 260 27.39 -9.12 -0.23
N ASP A 261 26.41 -10.00 -0.51
CA ASP A 261 26.55 -11.41 -0.30
C ASP A 261 27.80 -11.91 -1.03
N ALA A 262 28.71 -12.54 -0.28
CA ALA A 262 29.91 -13.18 -0.82
C ALA A 262 29.57 -14.52 -1.53
N THR A 263 28.38 -14.64 -2.09
CA THR A 263 28.01 -15.74 -2.99
C THR A 263 28.20 -15.29 -4.42
N THR A 264 29.46 -15.25 -4.85
CA THR A 264 29.83 -15.35 -6.26
C THR A 264 29.27 -16.67 -6.78
N HIS A 265 28.20 -16.61 -7.57
CA HIS A 265 27.88 -17.70 -8.47
C HIS A 265 29.02 -17.78 -9.48
N ASP A 266 29.91 -18.73 -9.24
CA ASP A 266 30.93 -19.17 -10.18
C ASP A 266 30.19 -19.78 -11.40
N HIS A 267 29.91 -18.96 -12.39
CA HIS A 267 29.57 -19.45 -13.73
C HIS A 267 30.84 -20.03 -14.32
N ALA A 268 31.05 -21.33 -14.08
CA ALA A 268 32.01 -22.08 -14.84
C ALA A 268 31.61 -21.95 -16.33
N HIS A 269 32.39 -21.16 -17.06
CA HIS A 269 32.41 -21.22 -18.52
C HIS A 269 33.00 -22.57 -18.91
N ASP A 270 32.13 -23.52 -19.27
CA ASP A 270 32.55 -24.66 -20.04
C ASP A 270 33.12 -24.15 -21.37
N ALA A 271 34.43 -24.19 -21.45
CA ALA A 271 35.15 -23.98 -22.69
C ALA A 271 34.92 -25.21 -23.57
N GLU A 272 34.10 -25.09 -24.59
CA GLU A 272 34.07 -26.05 -25.68
C GLU A 272 35.41 -25.94 -26.47
N GLU A 273 36.18 -27.04 -26.43
CA GLU A 273 37.32 -27.23 -27.34
C GLU A 273 36.83 -27.45 -28.76
N PRO A 274 37.45 -26.82 -29.79
CA PRO A 274 37.13 -27.13 -31.17
C PRO A 274 37.91 -28.39 -31.64
N VAL A 275 37.19 -29.32 -32.23
CA VAL A 275 37.71 -30.36 -33.12
C VAL A 275 37.44 -29.96 -34.57
#